data_0f216f9f6426e36f8eda89f144fccc76
#
_entry.id   0f216f9f6426e36f8eda89f144fccc76
#
_cell.length_a   1.000
_cell.length_b   1.000
_cell.length_c   1.000
_cell.angle_alpha   90.00
_cell.angle_beta   90.00
_cell.angle_gamma   90.00
#
_symmetry.space_group_name_H-M   'P 1'
#
loop_
_entity.id
_entity.type
_entity.pdbx_description
1 polymer ?
#
loop_
_entity_poly.entity_id
_entity_poly.type
_entity_poly.pdbx_seq_one_letter_code
_entity_poly.pdbx_strand_id
1 'polypeptide(L)'
;MRLLLTFLGILVCVSTSVAQKFGYVDTEFITSKMPEYAKVQQQIDQNTKTWLTEVEKKKEELEKLEKQFKLEELLLTEDLKQQRLAAIQTKSKEAKAFENQVFGAEGELFKLKQAAYKSILDQISKAIEKVVRAKRLDFIFDKANDGLVLLYTNPIHDYSDYVLEELGLELDPNLVEKAKKEEVQEPKSPKKN
;
A
#
# COMPACT_ATOMS: atom_id res chain seq x y z
N MET A 1 -21.05 -30.64 53.72
CA MET A 1 -19.76 -30.95 53.10
C MET A 1 -19.88 -31.10 51.56
N ARG A 2 -20.84 -31.85 51.03
CA ARG A 2 -21.02 -32.02 49.57
C ARG A 2 -21.40 -30.71 48.85
N LEU A 3 -22.26 -29.87 49.42
CA LEU A 3 -22.63 -28.58 48.85
C LEU A 3 -21.46 -27.56 48.77
N LEU A 4 -20.55 -27.61 49.75
CA LEU A 4 -19.36 -26.75 49.81
C LEU A 4 -18.31 -27.14 48.73
N LEU A 5 -18.17 -28.43 48.45
CA LEU A 5 -17.33 -28.93 47.39
C LEU A 5 -17.85 -28.59 45.98
N THR A 6 -19.16 -28.62 45.77
CA THR A 6 -19.75 -28.20 44.49
C THR A 6 -19.60 -26.70 44.26
N PHE A 7 -19.72 -25.89 45.30
CA PHE A 7 -19.53 -24.44 45.22
C PHE A 7 -18.06 -24.06 44.94
N LEU A 8 -17.12 -24.79 45.54
CA LEU A 8 -15.71 -24.61 45.27
C LEU A 8 -15.33 -25.02 43.84
N GLY A 9 -15.95 -26.07 43.29
CA GLY A 9 -15.75 -26.51 41.90
C GLY A 9 -16.24 -25.49 40.87
N ILE A 10 -17.34 -24.79 41.12
CA ILE A 10 -17.87 -23.74 40.25
C ILE A 10 -16.98 -22.49 40.29
N LEU A 11 -16.38 -22.16 41.44
CA LEU A 11 -15.52 -21.00 41.60
C LEU A 11 -14.20 -21.15 40.82
N VAL A 12 -13.69 -22.37 40.63
CA VAL A 12 -12.46 -22.65 39.87
C VAL A 12 -12.68 -22.55 38.36
N CYS A 13 -13.88 -22.80 37.84
CA CYS A 13 -14.18 -22.72 36.41
C CYS A 13 -14.30 -21.26 35.86
N VAL A 14 -14.42 -20.25 36.72
CA VAL A 14 -14.63 -18.85 36.30
C VAL A 14 -13.31 -18.09 36.05
N SER A 15 -12.16 -18.68 36.36
CA SER A 15 -10.87 -17.96 36.44
C SER A 15 -10.02 -17.97 35.18
N THR A 16 -10.43 -18.54 34.05
CA THR A 16 -9.62 -18.58 32.82
C THR A 16 -10.22 -17.82 31.66
N SER A 17 -10.75 -16.61 31.91
CA SER A 17 -11.07 -15.70 30.83
C SER A 17 -9.77 -15.08 30.32
N VAL A 18 -9.12 -15.68 29.35
CA VAL A 18 -8.02 -15.06 28.61
C VAL A 18 -8.66 -13.98 27.71
N ALA A 19 -8.52 -12.72 28.13
CA ALA A 19 -8.95 -11.61 27.29
C ALA A 19 -8.09 -11.55 26.05
N GLN A 20 -8.67 -11.68 24.86
CA GLN A 20 -7.96 -11.52 23.60
C GLN A 20 -7.45 -10.08 23.49
N LYS A 21 -6.17 -9.95 23.13
CA LYS A 21 -5.52 -8.66 22.98
C LYS A 21 -5.44 -8.31 21.51
N PHE A 22 -6.03 -7.19 21.15
CA PHE A 22 -6.04 -6.69 19.77
C PHE A 22 -5.41 -5.31 19.68
N GLY A 23 -4.96 -4.97 18.48
CA GLY A 23 -4.43 -3.66 18.14
C GLY A 23 -4.71 -3.31 16.70
N TYR A 24 -4.30 -2.12 16.32
CA TYR A 24 -4.28 -1.71 14.93
C TYR A 24 -2.98 -0.97 14.60
N VAL A 25 -2.68 -0.90 13.31
CA VAL A 25 -1.62 -0.07 12.74
C VAL A 25 -2.20 0.76 11.59
N ASP A 26 -1.50 1.80 11.24
CA ASP A 26 -1.76 2.63 10.05
C ASP A 26 -0.59 2.44 9.08
N THR A 27 -0.75 1.52 8.12
CA THR A 27 0.34 1.22 7.18
C THR A 27 0.61 2.38 6.22
N GLU A 28 -0.36 3.25 5.92
CA GLU A 28 -0.15 4.46 5.15
C GLU A 28 0.72 5.45 5.92
N PHE A 29 0.43 5.66 7.20
CA PHE A 29 1.27 6.48 8.08
C PHE A 29 2.70 5.91 8.17
N ILE A 30 2.86 4.61 8.40
CA ILE A 30 4.17 3.95 8.48
C ILE A 30 4.95 4.13 7.18
N THR A 31 4.34 3.85 6.01
CA THR A 31 5.00 4.02 4.71
C THR A 31 5.40 5.46 4.44
N SER A 32 4.58 6.44 4.86
CA SER A 32 4.89 7.86 4.70
C SER A 32 6.17 8.29 5.43
N LYS A 33 6.56 7.56 6.48
CA LYS A 33 7.77 7.82 7.27
C LYS A 33 9.01 7.06 6.74
N MET A 34 8.84 6.14 5.80
CA MET A 34 9.94 5.34 5.23
C MET A 34 10.67 6.12 4.12
N PRO A 35 11.98 6.44 4.26
CA PRO A 35 12.74 7.12 3.21
C PRO A 35 12.83 6.31 1.92
N GLU A 36 12.80 4.97 2.03
CA GLU A 36 12.80 4.06 0.88
C GLU A 36 11.52 4.19 0.07
N TYR A 37 10.36 4.38 0.73
CA TYR A 37 9.09 4.61 0.04
C TYR A 37 9.13 5.85 -0.84
N ALA A 38 9.66 6.96 -0.31
CA ALA A 38 9.82 8.20 -1.07
C ALA A 38 10.74 8.03 -2.30
N LYS A 39 11.85 7.28 -2.15
CA LYS A 39 12.76 6.96 -3.26
C LYS A 39 12.08 6.10 -4.32
N VAL A 40 11.35 5.07 -3.89
CA VAL A 40 10.58 4.19 -4.78
C VAL A 40 9.54 4.99 -5.55
N GLN A 41 8.79 5.86 -4.87
CA GLN A 41 7.79 6.72 -5.51
C GLN A 41 8.43 7.62 -6.56
N GLN A 42 9.54 8.27 -6.23
CA GLN A 42 10.28 9.11 -7.17
C GLN A 42 10.75 8.33 -8.40
N GLN A 43 11.23 7.10 -8.23
CA GLN A 43 11.66 6.24 -9.33
C GLN A 43 10.50 5.84 -10.24
N ILE A 44 9.35 5.50 -9.65
CA ILE A 44 8.12 5.19 -10.39
C ILE A 44 7.68 6.40 -11.20
N ASP A 45 7.68 7.59 -10.60
CA ASP A 45 7.27 8.83 -11.26
C ASP A 45 8.21 9.20 -12.42
N GLN A 46 9.51 9.02 -12.26
CA GLN A 46 10.49 9.24 -13.33
C GLN A 46 10.28 8.28 -14.50
N ASN A 47 10.13 6.99 -14.24
CA ASN A 47 9.87 6.01 -15.30
C ASN A 47 8.54 6.28 -15.99
N THR A 48 7.49 6.59 -15.23
CA THR A 48 6.16 6.95 -15.76
C THR A 48 6.25 8.14 -16.69
N LYS A 49 6.97 9.20 -16.29
CA LYS A 49 7.17 10.40 -17.12
C LYS A 49 7.92 10.07 -18.42
N THR A 50 8.96 9.24 -18.34
CA THR A 50 9.72 8.80 -19.51
C THR A 50 8.83 8.05 -20.50
N TRP A 51 8.06 7.10 -20.01
CA TRP A 51 7.14 6.32 -20.84
C TRP A 51 6.01 7.16 -21.45
N LEU A 52 5.44 8.10 -20.69
CA LEU A 52 4.44 9.03 -21.21
C LEU A 52 5.02 9.86 -22.36
N THR A 53 6.25 10.37 -22.21
CA THR A 53 6.92 11.13 -23.27
C THR A 53 7.13 10.28 -24.52
N GLU A 54 7.47 8.99 -24.36
CA GLU A 54 7.68 8.09 -25.49
C GLU A 54 6.36 7.73 -26.20
N VAL A 55 5.27 7.51 -25.45
CA VAL A 55 3.93 7.32 -26.01
C VAL A 55 3.50 8.54 -26.81
N GLU A 56 3.69 9.74 -26.25
CA GLU A 56 3.31 10.99 -26.91
C GLU A 56 4.10 11.17 -28.21
N LYS A 57 5.42 10.92 -28.18
CA LYS A 57 6.27 10.98 -29.38
C LYS A 57 5.76 10.04 -30.49
N LYS A 58 5.37 8.80 -30.14
CA LYS A 58 4.81 7.86 -31.11
C LYS A 58 3.47 8.33 -31.69
N LYS A 59 2.62 8.95 -30.86
CA LYS A 59 1.34 9.54 -31.29
C LYS A 59 1.57 10.75 -32.22
N GLU A 60 2.51 11.61 -31.89
CA GLU A 60 2.87 12.75 -32.75
C GLU A 60 3.45 12.32 -34.12
N GLU A 61 4.31 11.27 -34.12
CA GLU A 61 4.83 10.70 -35.38
C GLU A 61 3.70 10.14 -36.24
N LEU A 62 2.75 9.42 -35.65
CA LEU A 62 1.57 8.92 -36.34
C LEU A 62 0.72 10.07 -36.92
N GLU A 63 0.42 11.09 -36.11
CA GLU A 63 -0.34 12.25 -36.55
C GLU A 63 0.32 12.99 -37.72
N LYS A 64 1.66 13.13 -37.69
CA LYS A 64 2.41 13.71 -38.81
C LYS A 64 2.24 12.92 -40.10
N LEU A 65 2.34 11.58 -40.02
CA LEU A 65 2.15 10.71 -41.17
C LEU A 65 0.72 10.79 -41.74
N GLU A 66 -0.27 10.81 -40.87
CA GLU A 66 -1.69 10.96 -41.26
C GLU A 66 -1.95 12.33 -41.93
N LYS A 67 -1.41 13.43 -41.37
CA LYS A 67 -1.51 14.74 -41.96
C LYS A 67 -0.83 14.82 -43.33
N GLN A 68 0.38 14.28 -43.47
CA GLN A 68 1.08 14.23 -44.74
C GLN A 68 0.29 13.43 -45.78
N PHE A 69 -0.21 12.26 -45.40
CA PHE A 69 -1.02 11.45 -46.29
C PHE A 69 -2.24 12.21 -46.81
N LYS A 70 -2.98 12.91 -45.91
CA LYS A 70 -4.18 13.71 -46.29
C LYS A 70 -3.83 14.81 -47.27
N LEU A 71 -2.67 15.45 -47.15
CA LEU A 71 -2.24 16.53 -48.07
C LEU A 71 -1.83 16.02 -49.44
N GLU A 72 -1.24 14.82 -49.49
CA GLU A 72 -0.68 14.23 -50.69
C GLU A 72 -1.66 13.26 -51.40
N GLU A 73 -2.74 12.85 -50.76
CA GLU A 73 -3.64 11.75 -51.19
C GLU A 73 -4.12 11.88 -52.62
N LEU A 74 -4.47 13.11 -53.05
CA LEU A 74 -4.98 13.38 -54.41
C LEU A 74 -3.89 13.32 -55.49
N LEU A 75 -2.63 13.37 -55.07
CA LEU A 75 -1.48 13.39 -55.96
C LEU A 75 -0.82 12.02 -56.09
N LEU A 76 -1.18 11.09 -55.19
CA LEU A 76 -0.55 9.76 -55.15
C LEU A 76 -1.24 8.77 -56.10
N THR A 77 -0.44 7.88 -56.70
CA THR A 77 -0.96 6.69 -57.40
C THR A 77 -1.61 5.75 -56.40
N GLU A 78 -2.48 4.84 -56.89
CA GLU A 78 -3.15 3.87 -56.00
C GLU A 78 -2.20 2.99 -55.21
N ASP A 79 -1.12 2.52 -55.84
CA ASP A 79 -0.08 1.71 -55.17
C ASP A 79 0.63 2.48 -54.05
N LEU A 80 0.94 3.76 -54.27
CA LEU A 80 1.56 4.61 -53.27
C LEU A 80 0.60 4.94 -52.11
N LYS A 81 -0.71 5.12 -52.38
CA LYS A 81 -1.73 5.26 -51.33
C LYS A 81 -1.77 4.05 -50.44
N GLN A 82 -1.82 2.85 -51.01
CA GLN A 82 -1.84 1.57 -50.30
C GLN A 82 -0.58 1.43 -49.40
N GLN A 83 0.61 1.75 -49.90
CA GLN A 83 1.84 1.73 -49.15
C GLN A 83 1.82 2.72 -47.97
N ARG A 84 1.35 3.95 -48.17
CA ARG A 84 1.23 4.96 -47.12
C ARG A 84 0.23 4.55 -46.05
N LEU A 85 -0.94 4.05 -46.44
CA LEU A 85 -1.92 3.53 -45.51
C LEU A 85 -1.41 2.36 -44.68
N ALA A 86 -0.70 1.43 -45.30
CA ALA A 86 -0.06 0.30 -44.59
C ALA A 86 0.97 0.77 -43.57
N ALA A 87 1.77 1.79 -43.92
CA ALA A 87 2.75 2.39 -43.00
C ALA A 87 2.07 3.08 -41.80
N ILE A 88 1.00 3.85 -42.05
CA ILE A 88 0.20 4.48 -40.98
C ILE A 88 -0.42 3.42 -40.06
N GLN A 89 -1.03 2.37 -40.63
CA GLN A 89 -1.59 1.28 -39.85
C GLN A 89 -0.55 0.58 -38.99
N THR A 90 0.65 0.34 -39.54
CA THR A 90 1.77 -0.26 -38.80
C THR A 90 2.18 0.63 -37.63
N LYS A 91 2.38 1.92 -37.87
CA LYS A 91 2.70 2.88 -36.81
C LYS A 91 1.62 3.01 -35.74
N SER A 92 0.35 2.99 -36.14
CA SER A 92 -0.78 2.98 -35.21
C SER A 92 -0.77 1.74 -34.32
N LYS A 93 -0.50 0.55 -34.89
CA LYS A 93 -0.37 -0.70 -34.13
C LYS A 93 0.82 -0.65 -33.16
N GLU A 94 1.97 -0.15 -33.62
CA GLU A 94 3.18 0.00 -32.79
C GLU A 94 2.92 0.94 -31.59
N ALA A 95 2.29 2.09 -31.81
CA ALA A 95 1.97 3.05 -30.75
C ALA A 95 1.03 2.46 -29.71
N LYS A 96 -0.06 1.77 -30.15
CA LYS A 96 -1.01 1.09 -29.25
C LYS A 96 -0.37 -0.07 -28.52
N ALA A 97 0.45 -0.86 -29.19
CA ALA A 97 1.14 -1.99 -28.57
C ALA A 97 2.09 -1.51 -27.47
N PHE A 98 2.86 -0.44 -27.73
CA PHE A 98 3.76 0.15 -26.73
C PHE A 98 2.97 0.73 -25.54
N GLU A 99 1.90 1.47 -25.79
CA GLU A 99 1.04 2.03 -24.73
C GLU A 99 0.48 0.91 -23.84
N ASN A 100 -0.02 -0.19 -24.45
CA ASN A 100 -0.51 -1.36 -23.71
C ASN A 100 0.61 -2.11 -22.97
N GLN A 101 1.79 -2.24 -23.58
CA GLN A 101 2.95 -2.87 -22.95
C GLN A 101 3.34 -2.14 -21.67
N VAL A 102 3.30 -0.81 -21.68
CA VAL A 102 3.73 0.00 -20.54
C VAL A 102 2.60 0.21 -19.52
N PHE A 103 1.42 0.65 -19.99
CA PHE A 103 0.31 1.08 -19.15
C PHE A 103 -0.86 0.10 -19.09
N GLY A 104 -0.77 -1.04 -19.78
CA GLY A 104 -1.80 -2.09 -19.72
C GLY A 104 -1.95 -2.67 -18.32
N ALA A 105 -2.99 -3.47 -18.10
CA ALA A 105 -3.33 -4.05 -16.78
C ALA A 105 -2.18 -4.85 -16.12
N GLU A 106 -1.35 -5.51 -16.92
CA GLU A 106 -0.13 -6.22 -16.49
C GLU A 106 1.13 -5.62 -17.16
N GLY A 107 1.08 -4.32 -17.46
CA GLY A 107 2.16 -3.60 -18.13
C GLY A 107 3.37 -3.38 -17.24
N GLU A 108 4.42 -2.79 -17.84
CA GLU A 108 5.69 -2.54 -17.14
C GLU A 108 5.53 -1.64 -15.91
N LEU A 109 4.62 -0.65 -15.94
CA LEU A 109 4.33 0.20 -14.79
C LEU A 109 3.73 -0.61 -13.63
N PHE A 110 2.81 -1.52 -13.92
CA PHE A 110 2.21 -2.40 -12.91
C PHE A 110 3.28 -3.29 -12.26
N LYS A 111 4.10 -3.95 -13.08
CA LYS A 111 5.19 -4.82 -12.61
C LYS A 111 6.22 -4.04 -11.78
N LEU A 112 6.59 -2.85 -12.24
CA LEU A 112 7.51 -1.97 -11.51
C LEU A 112 6.95 -1.62 -10.14
N LYS A 113 5.70 -1.18 -10.06
CA LYS A 113 5.03 -0.88 -8.78
C LYS A 113 4.99 -2.11 -7.87
N GLN A 114 4.56 -3.24 -8.38
CA GLN A 114 4.47 -4.48 -7.61
C GLN A 114 5.83 -4.90 -7.04
N ALA A 115 6.87 -4.91 -7.86
CA ALA A 115 8.21 -5.28 -7.41
C ALA A 115 8.79 -4.29 -6.39
N ALA A 116 8.59 -2.99 -6.62
CA ALA A 116 9.12 -1.94 -5.77
C ALA A 116 8.44 -1.90 -4.39
N TYR A 117 7.11 -2.02 -4.35
CA TYR A 117 6.38 -2.01 -3.07
C TYR A 117 6.49 -3.31 -2.29
N LYS A 118 6.73 -4.44 -2.97
CA LYS A 118 6.87 -5.74 -2.29
C LYS A 118 7.94 -5.71 -1.21
N SER A 119 9.11 -5.13 -1.49
CA SER A 119 10.20 -5.04 -0.51
C SER A 119 9.81 -4.22 0.73
N ILE A 120 9.07 -3.13 0.52
CA ILE A 120 8.58 -2.26 1.60
C ILE A 120 7.55 -2.99 2.45
N LEU A 121 6.56 -3.63 1.81
CA LEU A 121 5.53 -4.40 2.50
C LEU A 121 6.12 -5.58 3.28
N ASP A 122 7.15 -6.26 2.75
CA ASP A 122 7.84 -7.35 3.43
C ASP A 122 8.57 -6.85 4.69
N GLN A 123 9.16 -5.65 4.65
CA GLN A 123 9.80 -5.04 5.82
C GLN A 123 8.76 -4.68 6.90
N ILE A 124 7.67 -4.03 6.51
CA ILE A 124 6.58 -3.66 7.41
C ILE A 124 5.96 -4.90 8.04
N SER A 125 5.66 -5.94 7.25
CA SER A 125 5.08 -7.20 7.75
C SER A 125 5.98 -7.86 8.80
N LYS A 126 7.30 -7.89 8.57
CA LYS A 126 8.25 -8.42 9.54
C LYS A 126 8.31 -7.59 10.83
N ALA A 127 8.26 -6.27 10.72
CA ALA A 127 8.22 -5.39 11.88
C ALA A 127 6.92 -5.59 12.67
N ILE A 128 5.78 -5.66 11.99
CA ILE A 128 4.48 -5.97 12.61
C ILE A 128 4.53 -7.31 13.35
N GLU A 129 5.06 -8.39 12.73
CA GLU A 129 5.19 -9.68 13.40
C GLU A 129 5.99 -9.60 14.71
N LYS A 130 7.09 -8.85 14.72
CA LYS A 130 7.91 -8.68 15.93
C LYS A 130 7.13 -7.93 17.02
N VAL A 131 6.43 -6.85 16.66
CA VAL A 131 5.59 -6.08 17.59
C VAL A 131 4.46 -6.95 18.14
N VAL A 132 3.76 -7.70 17.29
CA VAL A 132 2.68 -8.63 17.69
C VAL A 132 3.18 -9.62 18.72
N ARG A 133 4.34 -10.24 18.47
CA ARG A 133 4.96 -11.19 19.41
C ARG A 133 5.39 -10.52 20.72
N ALA A 134 6.05 -9.38 20.66
CA ALA A 134 6.54 -8.65 21.83
C ALA A 134 5.39 -8.15 22.73
N LYS A 135 4.31 -7.65 22.13
CA LYS A 135 3.14 -7.14 22.83
C LYS A 135 2.08 -8.20 23.14
N ARG A 136 2.29 -9.44 22.68
CA ARG A 136 1.36 -10.59 22.84
C ARG A 136 -0.03 -10.25 22.33
N LEU A 137 -0.12 -9.73 21.10
CA LEU A 137 -1.39 -9.46 20.44
C LEU A 137 -1.89 -10.74 19.76
N ASP A 138 -3.20 -10.99 19.86
CA ASP A 138 -3.87 -12.08 19.15
C ASP A 138 -4.27 -11.65 17.73
N PHE A 139 -4.63 -10.36 17.56
CA PHE A 139 -5.02 -9.77 16.28
C PHE A 139 -4.44 -8.37 16.14
N ILE A 140 -4.09 -8.01 14.91
CA ILE A 140 -3.74 -6.66 14.52
C ILE A 140 -4.45 -6.31 13.21
N PHE A 141 -5.04 -5.13 13.15
CA PHE A 141 -5.78 -4.64 12.00
C PHE A 141 -5.03 -3.52 11.33
N ASP A 142 -5.15 -3.40 10.02
CA ASP A 142 -4.64 -2.25 9.29
C ASP A 142 -5.75 -1.21 9.10
N LYS A 143 -5.58 -0.05 9.71
CA LYS A 143 -6.53 1.06 9.62
C LYS A 143 -6.56 1.69 8.22
N ALA A 144 -5.46 1.61 7.47
CA ALA A 144 -5.35 2.16 6.12
C ALA A 144 -5.98 1.25 5.05
N ASN A 145 -6.48 0.06 5.42
CA ASN A 145 -7.07 -0.88 4.48
C ASN A 145 -8.50 -0.47 4.11
N ASP A 146 -8.75 -0.16 2.83
CA ASP A 146 -10.06 0.23 2.30
C ASP A 146 -11.16 -0.84 2.49
N GLY A 147 -10.78 -2.09 2.72
CA GLY A 147 -11.71 -3.20 2.98
C GLY A 147 -12.23 -3.28 4.42
N LEU A 148 -11.64 -2.52 5.36
CA LEU A 148 -12.01 -2.54 6.77
C LEU A 148 -12.46 -1.15 7.23
N VAL A 149 -13.77 -0.97 7.41
CA VAL A 149 -14.30 0.31 7.90
C VAL A 149 -14.25 0.34 9.43
N LEU A 150 -13.28 1.05 10.00
CA LEU A 150 -13.17 1.33 11.42
C LEU A 150 -13.81 2.70 11.72
N LEU A 151 -14.99 2.71 12.33
CA LEU A 151 -15.71 3.94 12.68
C LEU A 151 -15.05 4.70 13.84
N TYR A 152 -14.40 3.97 14.74
CA TYR A 152 -13.71 4.52 15.90
C TYR A 152 -12.56 3.60 16.30
N THR A 153 -11.42 4.17 16.63
CA THR A 153 -10.25 3.46 17.18
C THR A 153 -9.76 4.19 18.41
N ASN A 154 -9.57 3.44 19.52
CA ASN A 154 -8.96 4.02 20.70
C ASN A 154 -7.43 4.08 20.50
N PRO A 155 -6.78 5.25 20.64
CA PRO A 155 -5.34 5.42 20.43
C PRO A 155 -4.46 4.50 21.28
N ILE A 156 -4.94 4.02 22.44
CA ILE A 156 -4.19 3.08 23.28
C ILE A 156 -3.92 1.72 22.59
N HIS A 157 -4.68 1.40 21.54
CA HIS A 157 -4.52 0.20 20.73
C HIS A 157 -3.78 0.45 19.41
N ASP A 158 -3.21 1.65 19.24
CA ASP A 158 -2.36 1.99 18.10
C ASP A 158 -0.94 1.47 18.32
N TYR A 159 -0.48 0.61 17.45
CA TYR A 159 0.86 0.05 17.47
C TYR A 159 1.75 0.56 16.34
N SER A 160 1.32 1.60 15.60
CA SER A 160 2.07 2.16 14.47
C SER A 160 3.45 2.66 14.90
N ASP A 161 3.54 3.35 16.03
CA ASP A 161 4.82 3.87 16.57
C ASP A 161 5.78 2.74 16.96
N TYR A 162 5.28 1.64 17.52
CA TYR A 162 6.13 0.47 17.81
C TYR A 162 6.66 -0.19 16.54
N VAL A 163 5.88 -0.16 15.45
CA VAL A 163 6.34 -0.67 14.15
C VAL A 163 7.39 0.26 13.55
N LEU A 164 7.25 1.58 13.68
CA LEU A 164 8.26 2.55 13.26
C LEU A 164 9.56 2.37 14.04
N GLU A 165 9.49 2.18 15.37
CA GLU A 165 10.65 1.88 16.21
C GLU A 165 11.37 0.60 15.75
N GLU A 166 10.60 -0.48 15.47
CA GLU A 166 11.16 -1.75 14.98
C GLU A 166 11.81 -1.61 13.59
N LEU A 167 11.33 -0.69 12.76
CA LEU A 167 11.92 -0.33 11.47
C LEU A 167 13.14 0.59 11.61
N GLY A 168 13.49 1.05 12.83
CA GLY A 168 14.58 1.99 13.07
C GLY A 168 14.30 3.40 12.59
N LEU A 169 13.02 3.78 12.46
CA LEU A 169 12.60 5.11 12.03
C LEU A 169 12.35 6.01 13.25
N GLU A 170 12.65 7.31 13.09
CA GLU A 170 12.43 8.28 14.17
C GLU A 170 10.93 8.45 14.44
N LEU A 171 10.58 8.33 15.72
CA LEU A 171 9.25 8.62 16.23
C LEU A 171 9.08 10.14 16.33
N ASP A 172 7.87 10.64 16.06
CA ASP A 172 7.54 12.03 16.38
C ASP A 172 7.58 12.22 17.90
N PRO A 173 8.45 13.09 18.45
CA PRO A 173 8.60 13.27 19.89
C PRO A 173 7.30 13.65 20.61
N ASN A 174 6.39 14.34 19.91
CA ASN A 174 5.09 14.74 20.46
C ASN A 174 4.13 13.56 20.63
N LEU A 175 4.21 12.54 19.74
CA LEU A 175 3.39 11.34 19.83
C LEU A 175 3.89 10.41 20.95
N VAL A 176 5.21 10.30 21.12
CA VAL A 176 5.82 9.52 22.21
C VAL A 176 5.44 10.07 23.58
N GLU A 177 5.42 11.41 23.73
CA GLU A 177 5.01 12.05 24.99
C GLU A 177 3.53 11.86 25.29
N LYS A 178 2.68 11.84 24.26
CA LYS A 178 1.25 11.61 24.39
C LYS A 178 0.94 10.17 24.79
N ALA A 179 1.58 9.19 24.16
CA ALA A 179 1.44 7.78 24.53
C ALA A 179 1.89 7.49 25.96
N LYS A 180 3.01 8.09 26.41
CA LYS A 180 3.49 7.98 27.80
C LYS A 180 2.54 8.61 28.81
N LYS A 181 1.87 9.71 28.48
CA LYS A 181 0.87 10.35 29.37
C LYS A 181 -0.40 9.52 29.50
N GLU A 182 -0.77 8.78 28.46
CA GLU A 182 -1.94 7.90 28.46
C GLU A 182 -1.69 6.58 29.20
N GLU A 183 -0.50 5.99 29.11
CA GLU A 183 -0.10 4.82 29.92
C GLU A 183 -0.11 5.10 31.46
N VAL A 184 0.17 6.35 31.86
CA VAL A 184 0.16 6.77 33.28
C VAL A 184 -1.26 6.97 33.81
N GLN A 185 -2.28 7.09 32.94
CA GLN A 185 -3.67 7.35 33.34
C GLN A 185 -4.58 6.10 33.30
N GLU A 186 -4.05 4.89 33.18
CA GLU A 186 -4.87 3.70 33.42
C GLU A 186 -5.44 3.77 34.86
N PRO A 187 -6.77 3.78 35.03
CA PRO A 187 -7.36 3.76 36.35
C PRO A 187 -7.01 2.44 37.03
N LYS A 188 -6.18 2.51 38.07
CA LYS A 188 -5.96 1.36 38.95
C LYS A 188 -7.31 0.80 39.34
N SER A 189 -7.59 -0.43 38.95
CA SER A 189 -8.80 -1.15 39.32
C SER A 189 -9.02 -1.01 40.82
N PRO A 190 -10.27 -0.73 41.31
CA PRO A 190 -10.55 -0.54 42.72
C PRO A 190 -10.19 -1.82 43.47
N LYS A 191 -9.26 -1.71 44.44
CA LYS A 191 -9.01 -2.78 45.41
C LYS A 191 -10.34 -3.07 46.09
N LYS A 192 -10.89 -4.26 45.89
CA LYS A 192 -11.99 -4.77 46.69
C LYS A 192 -11.45 -4.96 48.09
N ASN A 193 -12.03 -4.18 49.03
CA ASN A 193 -12.05 -4.52 50.44
C ASN A 193 -12.96 -5.71 50.69
#